data_ea3c8ec8d8bd09d30c0c3e51c0a1dcca
#
_entry.id   ea3c8ec8d8bd09d30c0c3e51c0a1dcca
#
_cell.length_a   1.000
_cell.length_b   1.000
_cell.length_c   1.000
_cell.angle_alpha   90.00
_cell.angle_beta   90.00
_cell.angle_gamma   90.00
#
_symmetry.space_group_name_H-M   'P 1'
#
loop_
_entity.id
_entity.type
_entity.pdbx_description
1 polymer ?
#
loop_
_entity_poly.entity_id
_entity_poly.type
_entity_poly.pdbx_seq_one_letter_code
_entity_poly.pdbx_strand_id
1 'polypeptide(L)'
;MKKRICFLFFAATFALSACGGKNVNVNVNFQNNGSEEVKNDEVPEEKAAVEDPAPDGDTQTETEKQPVYKLVSKYFSERYEGNEKEDGEGNSLEGKQVFDGLAQAVMVAEESKDKYPELYKSLNDDSVRSLEASQANADGLISQAQEDAGNSKKENRPFIGPYSNYSRVSISRADSKVLSFFEDYSSFMGGAHGMYGRSGYTYDVNSGKKLSISDVVKLTEDDLVPVLKEKLLAQNDEDDYDDLDENLKKYKLDSETVFDEEDQELTYGFNWYLDHDGMHFYFGPYELASYAVGAVDVVIAYDELPGTMNDEYLPDENTGYIVNSDITMVGKEWDDESNTELHFVYDAEESEDSYDYGYDCTALTLKKGDKSATAEDEYFTYNYDKNYLKQYKVVTADGREYIYVCALTYNDYTDVMVFDINDDDIKLAGVFTCHLVYDTTDSDYAGEFIPTDPENMFFAQVGDLFGTYTCYGRYVVGKDGMPESVDSVYKISWGSEEAKSLKSIKVTMLDDEYNEQGEETVDAGEHFLPIRTDNSTFVDCRLDDGRLVRLKFSQTDYPSQIDGVNVEDLFEGLVYAG
;
A
#
# COMPACT_ATOMS: atom_id res chain seq x y z
N MET A 1 -31.86 -12.91 27.61
CA MET A 1 -30.55 -12.83 28.27
C MET A 1 -29.43 -13.51 27.47
N LYS A 2 -29.58 -13.73 26.13
CA LYS A 2 -28.55 -14.34 25.28
C LYS A 2 -28.07 -13.42 24.10
N LYS A 3 -28.54 -12.18 24.05
CA LYS A 3 -28.20 -11.23 22.96
C LYS A 3 -27.14 -10.18 23.33
N ARG A 4 -26.56 -10.23 24.52
CA ARG A 4 -25.55 -9.23 24.99
C ARG A 4 -24.10 -9.72 24.99
N ILE A 5 -23.84 -10.96 24.60
CA ILE A 5 -22.48 -11.54 24.66
C ILE A 5 -21.65 -11.29 23.39
N CYS A 6 -22.28 -10.96 22.25
CA CYS A 6 -21.52 -10.70 21.00
C CYS A 6 -20.80 -9.33 20.97
N PHE A 7 -21.19 -8.36 21.79
CA PHE A 7 -20.57 -7.03 21.79
C PHE A 7 -19.23 -6.97 22.52
N LEU A 8 -18.97 -7.89 23.44
CA LEU A 8 -17.76 -7.90 24.28
C LEU A 8 -16.50 -8.47 23.60
N PHE A 9 -16.65 -9.20 22.50
CA PHE A 9 -15.50 -9.83 21.84
C PHE A 9 -14.75 -8.90 20.88
N PHE A 10 -15.38 -7.87 20.33
CA PHE A 10 -14.76 -7.00 19.32
C PHE A 10 -13.89 -5.88 19.92
N ALA A 11 -14.27 -5.31 21.05
CA ALA A 11 -13.44 -4.30 21.73
C ALA A 11 -12.15 -4.91 22.33
N ALA A 12 -12.16 -6.20 22.69
CA ALA A 12 -11.01 -6.86 23.30
C ALA A 12 -9.93 -7.31 22.29
N THR A 13 -10.29 -7.51 21.02
CA THR A 13 -9.34 -7.98 20.01
C THR A 13 -8.48 -6.85 19.42
N PHE A 14 -9.00 -5.62 19.38
CA PHE A 14 -8.26 -4.45 18.89
C PHE A 14 -7.42 -3.78 20.00
N ALA A 15 -7.80 -3.88 21.27
CA ALA A 15 -7.00 -3.37 22.39
C ALA A 15 -5.68 -4.14 22.62
N LEU A 16 -5.53 -5.35 22.05
CA LEU A 16 -4.29 -6.14 22.17
C LEU A 16 -3.18 -5.70 21.21
N SER A 17 -3.49 -4.90 20.18
CA SER A 17 -2.49 -4.41 19.22
C SER A 17 -1.74 -3.16 19.72
N ALA A 18 -2.24 -2.48 20.76
CA ALA A 18 -1.67 -1.23 21.26
C ALA A 18 -0.95 -1.36 22.63
N CYS A 19 -1.04 -2.52 23.32
CA CYS A 19 -0.41 -2.68 24.65
C CYS A 19 1.04 -3.10 24.54
N GLY A 20 1.95 -2.16 24.72
CA GLY A 20 3.34 -2.40 25.12
C GLY A 20 3.44 -3.16 26.45
N GLY A 21 3.91 -4.41 26.37
CA GLY A 21 4.61 -5.09 27.45
C GLY A 21 3.82 -5.63 28.62
N LYS A 22 3.38 -6.88 28.54
CA LYS A 22 3.55 -7.84 29.66
C LYS A 22 3.85 -9.24 29.08
N ASN A 23 4.97 -9.80 29.57
CA ASN A 23 5.50 -11.10 29.23
C ASN A 23 4.49 -12.23 29.33
N VAL A 24 4.14 -12.83 28.22
CA VAL A 24 3.66 -14.22 28.20
C VAL A 24 4.83 -15.06 27.69
N ASN A 25 5.45 -15.84 28.61
CA ASN A 25 6.48 -16.80 28.28
C ASN A 25 5.90 -17.93 27.43
N VAL A 26 6.15 -17.90 26.14
CA VAL A 26 6.07 -19.08 25.29
C VAL A 26 7.49 -19.54 25.02
N ASN A 27 7.90 -20.63 25.68
CA ASN A 27 9.18 -21.30 25.45
C ASN A 27 9.14 -21.94 24.06
N VAL A 28 9.82 -21.35 23.10
CA VAL A 28 10.22 -22.01 21.86
C VAL A 28 11.74 -22.17 21.90
N ASN A 29 12.20 -23.43 22.05
CA ASN A 29 13.59 -23.81 22.02
C ASN A 29 14.12 -23.67 20.58
N PHE A 30 14.95 -22.68 20.32
CA PHE A 30 15.87 -22.69 19.19
C PHE A 30 17.27 -23.08 19.68
N GLN A 31 17.79 -24.18 19.15
CA GLN A 31 19.18 -24.58 19.33
C GLN A 31 20.09 -23.64 18.53
N ASN A 32 20.88 -22.89 19.26
CA ASN A 32 21.96 -22.07 18.74
C ASN A 32 23.21 -22.93 18.51
N ASN A 33 23.76 -22.92 17.31
CA ASN A 33 25.10 -23.39 17.05
C ASN A 33 26.01 -22.22 16.64
N GLY A 34 26.93 -21.92 17.57
CA GLY A 34 28.30 -21.54 17.28
C GLY A 34 28.61 -20.12 16.87
N SER A 35 28.88 -19.27 17.84
CA SER A 35 29.63 -18.02 17.68
C SER A 35 31.13 -18.27 17.65
N GLU A 36 31.87 -17.77 16.66
CA GLU A 36 33.31 -17.50 16.80
C GLU A 36 33.53 -15.97 16.79
N GLU A 37 34.22 -15.53 17.85
CA GLU A 37 34.73 -14.18 18.03
C GLU A 37 35.84 -13.87 17.02
N VAL A 38 35.76 -12.74 16.32
CA VAL A 38 36.91 -12.13 15.63
C VAL A 38 37.22 -10.78 16.27
N LYS A 39 38.48 -10.64 16.63
CA LYS A 39 39.08 -9.52 17.34
C LYS A 39 39.25 -8.30 16.43
N ASN A 40 39.02 -7.13 17.04
CA ASN A 40 39.45 -5.82 16.56
C ASN A 40 40.97 -5.78 16.35
N ASP A 41 41.39 -5.22 15.21
CA ASP A 41 42.69 -4.59 15.03
C ASP A 41 42.54 -3.23 14.35
N GLU A 42 43.39 -2.31 14.84
CA GLU A 42 43.32 -0.87 14.73
C GLU A 42 43.63 -0.32 13.32
N VAL A 43 43.00 0.85 13.06
CA VAL A 43 43.16 1.73 11.89
C VAL A 43 44.48 2.50 11.98
N PRO A 44 45.18 2.83 10.86
CA PRO A 44 46.01 4.03 10.79
C PRO A 44 45.38 5.09 9.86
N GLU A 45 45.30 6.30 10.42
CA GLU A 45 45.12 7.56 9.68
C GLU A 45 46.25 7.83 8.67
N GLU A 46 45.94 8.41 7.52
CA GLU A 46 46.66 9.43 6.75
C GLU A 46 46.06 9.54 5.35
N LYS A 47 45.82 10.65 4.73
CA LYS A 47 46.24 12.06 4.63
C LYS A 47 45.36 12.80 3.62
N ALA A 48 45.18 14.06 3.82
CA ALA A 48 44.51 14.99 2.91
C ALA A 48 45.22 15.11 1.56
N ALA A 49 44.44 15.25 0.50
CA ALA A 49 44.89 15.78 -0.79
C ALA A 49 43.82 16.71 -1.43
N VAL A 50 44.18 17.97 -1.45
CA VAL A 50 44.04 19.04 -2.45
C VAL A 50 42.70 19.12 -3.22
N GLU A 51 41.97 20.19 -2.89
CA GLU A 51 40.84 20.74 -3.63
C GLU A 51 41.29 21.35 -4.99
N ASP A 52 40.56 20.99 -6.04
CA ASP A 52 40.41 21.81 -7.24
C ASP A 52 39.01 22.45 -7.25
N PRO A 53 38.83 23.71 -7.67
CA PRO A 53 37.60 24.45 -7.50
C PRO A 53 36.53 23.99 -8.47
N ALA A 54 35.37 23.62 -7.91
CA ALA A 54 34.13 23.37 -8.65
C ALA A 54 33.62 24.66 -9.33
N PRO A 55 32.95 24.57 -10.49
CA PRO A 55 32.23 25.69 -11.08
C PRO A 55 30.98 26.02 -10.27
N ASP A 56 30.74 27.33 -10.07
CA ASP A 56 29.49 27.85 -9.53
C ASP A 56 28.27 27.27 -10.25
N GLY A 57 27.54 26.43 -9.57
CA GLY A 57 26.25 25.90 -9.99
C GLY A 57 25.26 26.11 -8.86
N ASP A 58 24.11 26.60 -9.20
CA ASP A 58 22.95 26.88 -8.36
C ASP A 58 22.84 25.94 -7.16
N THR A 59 22.81 26.52 -5.97
CA THR A 59 22.36 25.84 -4.76
C THR A 59 20.86 25.57 -4.91
N GLN A 60 20.51 24.51 -5.61
CA GLN A 60 19.24 23.83 -5.36
C GLN A 60 19.34 23.32 -3.92
N THR A 61 18.55 23.89 -3.03
CA THR A 61 18.22 23.26 -1.76
C THR A 61 17.75 21.85 -2.12
N GLU A 62 18.53 20.82 -1.77
CA GLU A 62 18.04 19.45 -1.79
C GLU A 62 16.79 19.45 -0.91
N THR A 63 15.62 19.38 -1.54
CA THR A 63 14.38 19.07 -0.85
C THR A 63 14.62 17.76 -0.12
N GLU A 64 14.41 17.72 1.18
CA GLU A 64 14.57 16.50 1.97
C GLU A 64 13.65 15.46 1.39
N LYS A 65 14.21 14.43 0.76
CA LYS A 65 13.43 13.35 0.15
C LYS A 65 12.68 12.60 1.25
N GLN A 66 11.38 12.40 1.07
CA GLN A 66 10.58 11.59 1.97
C GLN A 66 10.97 10.10 1.91
N PRO A 67 10.55 9.29 2.92
CA PRO A 67 10.71 7.84 2.85
C PRO A 67 9.93 7.23 1.69
N VAL A 68 10.46 6.16 1.14
CA VAL A 68 9.74 5.29 0.20
C VAL A 68 8.96 4.26 1.02
N TYR A 69 7.68 4.09 0.68
CA TYR A 69 6.78 3.17 1.36
C TYR A 69 6.34 2.03 0.46
N LYS A 70 6.07 0.88 1.07
CA LYS A 70 5.45 -0.27 0.41
C LYS A 70 4.17 -0.68 1.12
N LEU A 71 3.17 -1.10 0.35
CA LEU A 71 1.94 -1.71 0.84
C LEU A 71 2.10 -3.22 0.79
N VAL A 72 2.01 -3.87 1.94
CA VAL A 72 2.04 -5.33 2.06
C VAL A 72 0.61 -5.82 2.21
N SER A 73 0.23 -6.79 1.39
CA SER A 73 -1.12 -7.37 1.38
C SER A 73 -1.06 -8.87 1.68
N LYS A 74 -2.01 -9.33 2.47
CA LYS A 74 -2.21 -10.74 2.78
C LYS A 74 -3.66 -11.12 2.53
N TYR A 75 -3.88 -12.05 1.61
CA TYR A 75 -5.20 -12.54 1.24
C TYR A 75 -5.53 -13.82 1.98
N PHE A 76 -6.79 -13.96 2.33
CA PHE A 76 -7.34 -15.14 3.02
C PHE A 76 -8.55 -15.63 2.24
N SER A 77 -8.58 -16.89 1.89
CA SER A 77 -9.76 -17.51 1.27
C SER A 77 -9.84 -18.96 1.69
N GLU A 78 -11.02 -19.40 2.12
CA GLU A 78 -11.19 -20.76 2.58
C GLU A 78 -12.52 -21.36 2.10
N ARG A 79 -12.50 -22.64 1.73
CA ARG A 79 -13.67 -23.40 1.30
C ARG A 79 -14.09 -24.40 2.37
N TYR A 80 -15.37 -24.78 2.35
CA TYR A 80 -15.90 -25.76 3.29
C TYR A 80 -15.23 -27.13 3.10
N GLU A 81 -14.65 -27.65 4.18
CA GLU A 81 -13.95 -28.95 4.21
C GLU A 81 -14.72 -30.04 4.96
N GLY A 82 -15.89 -29.73 5.54
CA GLY A 82 -16.68 -30.68 6.32
C GLY A 82 -17.36 -31.77 5.51
N ASN A 83 -18.04 -32.69 6.22
CA ASN A 83 -18.69 -33.83 5.61
C ASN A 83 -20.13 -33.58 5.14
N GLU A 84 -20.76 -32.51 5.62
CA GLU A 84 -22.13 -32.16 5.22
C GLU A 84 -22.14 -31.65 3.78
N LYS A 85 -23.03 -32.13 2.95
CA LYS A 85 -23.08 -31.74 1.53
C LYS A 85 -24.05 -30.60 1.25
N GLU A 86 -24.99 -30.37 2.15
CA GLU A 86 -26.06 -29.40 2.01
C GLU A 86 -26.33 -28.76 3.37
N ASP A 87 -26.73 -27.49 3.37
CA ASP A 87 -27.24 -26.79 4.55
C ASP A 87 -28.68 -27.20 4.92
N GLY A 88 -29.30 -26.52 5.88
CA GLY A 88 -30.66 -26.80 6.33
C GLY A 88 -31.76 -26.52 5.32
N GLU A 89 -31.50 -25.70 4.31
CA GLU A 89 -32.41 -25.37 3.22
C GLU A 89 -32.13 -26.16 1.94
N GLY A 90 -31.07 -27.00 1.94
CA GLY A 90 -30.68 -27.83 0.81
C GLY A 90 -29.72 -27.18 -0.18
N ASN A 91 -29.10 -26.03 0.18
CA ASN A 91 -28.07 -25.42 -0.63
C ASN A 91 -26.77 -26.24 -0.52
N SER A 92 -26.03 -26.39 -1.63
CA SER A 92 -24.76 -27.11 -1.63
C SER A 92 -23.71 -26.42 -0.76
N LEU A 93 -23.02 -27.23 0.07
CA LEU A 93 -21.83 -26.85 0.81
C LEU A 93 -20.54 -27.38 0.16
N GLU A 94 -20.64 -28.27 -0.83
CA GLU A 94 -19.48 -28.85 -1.49
C GLU A 94 -18.74 -27.80 -2.30
N GLY A 95 -17.48 -27.49 -1.91
CA GLY A 95 -16.67 -26.45 -2.51
C GLY A 95 -17.12 -25.02 -2.24
N LYS A 96 -18.12 -24.81 -1.38
CA LYS A 96 -18.60 -23.47 -1.03
C LYS A 96 -17.53 -22.67 -0.31
N GLN A 97 -17.28 -21.45 -0.75
CA GLN A 97 -16.44 -20.51 -0.02
C GLN A 97 -17.11 -20.16 1.31
N VAL A 98 -16.38 -20.33 2.41
CA VAL A 98 -16.87 -20.06 3.76
C VAL A 98 -16.20 -18.84 4.40
N PHE A 99 -15.03 -18.45 3.90
CA PHE A 99 -14.31 -17.27 4.36
C PHE A 99 -13.64 -16.56 3.20
N ASP A 100 -13.60 -15.22 3.28
CA ASP A 100 -12.86 -14.34 2.39
C ASP A 100 -12.32 -13.14 3.16
N GLY A 101 -11.09 -12.69 2.87
CA GLY A 101 -10.48 -11.60 3.62
C GLY A 101 -9.20 -11.05 3.03
N LEU A 102 -8.86 -9.88 3.52
CA LEU A 102 -7.65 -9.14 3.17
C LEU A 102 -7.11 -8.43 4.40
N ALA A 103 -5.81 -8.47 4.62
CA ALA A 103 -5.11 -7.58 5.54
C ALA A 103 -4.02 -6.83 4.80
N GLN A 104 -3.95 -5.51 5.03
CA GLN A 104 -2.92 -4.63 4.48
C GLN A 104 -2.15 -3.94 5.59
N ALA A 105 -0.88 -3.64 5.32
CA ALA A 105 -0.03 -2.84 6.20
C ALA A 105 0.93 -1.98 5.37
N VAL A 106 1.29 -0.81 5.90
CA VAL A 106 2.33 0.06 5.32
C VAL A 106 3.66 -0.25 5.95
N MET A 107 4.70 -0.38 5.16
CA MET A 107 6.08 -0.52 5.61
C MET A 107 6.97 0.52 4.94
N VAL A 108 8.06 0.89 5.60
CA VAL A 108 9.15 1.63 4.95
C VAL A 108 9.94 0.65 4.09
N ALA A 109 10.20 0.99 2.83
CA ALA A 109 11.00 0.18 1.93
C ALA A 109 12.49 0.16 2.36
N GLU A 110 13.20 -0.92 2.04
CA GLU A 110 14.62 -1.12 2.42
C GLU A 110 15.52 0.04 1.93
N GLU A 111 15.19 0.64 0.79
CA GLU A 111 15.92 1.78 0.20
C GLU A 111 15.94 3.03 1.09
N SER A 112 14.96 3.17 1.98
CA SER A 112 14.87 4.28 2.94
C SER A 112 15.43 3.97 4.32
N LYS A 113 15.84 2.72 4.59
CA LYS A 113 16.27 2.24 5.89
C LYS A 113 17.45 3.03 6.48
N ASP A 114 18.48 3.29 5.68
CA ASP A 114 19.68 3.96 6.17
C ASP A 114 19.42 5.44 6.52
N LYS A 115 18.51 6.08 5.79
CA LYS A 115 18.13 7.48 6.03
C LYS A 115 17.12 7.62 7.17
N TYR A 116 16.19 6.67 7.30
CA TYR A 116 15.10 6.70 8.29
C TYR A 116 15.06 5.43 9.17
N PRO A 117 16.16 5.09 9.88
CA PRO A 117 16.29 3.80 10.59
C PRO A 117 15.27 3.63 11.71
N GLU A 118 14.91 4.70 12.42
CA GLU A 118 13.96 4.65 13.53
C GLU A 118 12.53 4.42 13.02
N LEU A 119 12.11 5.12 11.96
CA LEU A 119 10.82 4.89 11.33
C LEU A 119 10.75 3.50 10.70
N TYR A 120 11.81 3.11 9.97
CA TYR A 120 11.90 1.76 9.39
C TYR A 120 11.66 0.68 10.45
N LYS A 121 12.34 0.80 11.59
CA LYS A 121 12.18 -0.18 12.67
C LYS A 121 10.78 -0.12 13.29
N SER A 122 10.32 1.05 13.68
CA SER A 122 9.07 1.22 14.43
C SER A 122 7.86 0.84 13.60
N LEU A 123 7.72 1.40 12.38
CA LEU A 123 6.59 1.15 11.51
C LEU A 123 6.58 -0.32 11.03
N ASN A 124 7.73 -0.87 10.60
CA ASN A 124 7.77 -2.23 10.10
C ASN A 124 7.48 -3.25 11.22
N ASP A 125 8.00 -3.03 12.44
CA ASP A 125 7.67 -3.86 13.60
C ASP A 125 6.15 -3.80 13.95
N ASP A 126 5.52 -2.63 13.85
CA ASP A 126 4.07 -2.46 14.08
C ASP A 126 3.26 -3.16 12.99
N SER A 127 3.67 -3.02 11.74
CA SER A 127 3.01 -3.63 10.58
C SER A 127 3.08 -5.15 10.60
N VAL A 128 4.24 -5.72 10.95
CA VAL A 128 4.38 -7.17 11.13
C VAL A 128 3.42 -7.67 12.21
N ARG A 129 3.37 -6.99 13.37
CA ARG A 129 2.44 -7.37 14.45
C ARG A 129 0.97 -7.28 14.02
N SER A 130 0.60 -6.26 13.25
CA SER A 130 -0.75 -6.11 12.71
C SER A 130 -1.12 -7.26 11.77
N LEU A 131 -0.23 -7.62 10.83
CA LEU A 131 -0.44 -8.73 9.91
C LEU A 131 -0.52 -10.09 10.62
N GLU A 132 0.30 -10.32 11.66
CA GLU A 132 0.22 -11.52 12.50
C GLU A 132 -1.10 -11.60 13.28
N ALA A 133 -1.56 -10.47 13.83
CA ALA A 133 -2.85 -10.40 14.52
C ALA A 133 -4.03 -10.64 13.55
N SER A 134 -3.95 -10.10 12.34
CA SER A 134 -4.95 -10.32 11.28
C SER A 134 -4.99 -11.78 10.84
N GLN A 135 -3.84 -12.46 10.74
CA GLN A 135 -3.79 -13.90 10.48
C GLN A 135 -4.48 -14.69 11.59
N ALA A 136 -4.16 -14.43 12.85
CA ALA A 136 -4.76 -15.14 13.98
C ALA A 136 -6.29 -14.93 14.05
N ASN A 137 -6.75 -13.71 13.71
CA ASN A 137 -8.17 -13.41 13.62
C ASN A 137 -8.84 -14.16 12.47
N ALA A 138 -8.24 -14.16 11.28
CA ALA A 138 -8.75 -14.91 10.12
C ALA A 138 -8.85 -16.41 10.43
N ASP A 139 -7.83 -17.03 11.05
CA ASP A 139 -7.85 -18.44 11.45
C ASP A 139 -9.01 -18.75 12.41
N GLY A 140 -9.30 -17.84 13.34
CA GLY A 140 -10.43 -17.94 14.24
C GLY A 140 -11.78 -17.88 13.51
N LEU A 141 -11.95 -16.93 12.61
CA LEU A 141 -13.18 -16.75 11.82
C LEU A 141 -13.39 -17.89 10.83
N ILE A 142 -12.33 -18.39 10.19
CA ILE A 142 -12.37 -19.57 9.33
C ILE A 142 -12.89 -20.79 10.12
N SER A 143 -12.33 -21.02 11.30
CA SER A 143 -12.74 -22.13 12.17
C SER A 143 -14.22 -22.01 12.55
N GLN A 144 -14.68 -20.82 12.86
CA GLN A 144 -16.09 -20.55 13.19
C GLN A 144 -17.00 -20.74 11.97
N ALA A 145 -16.61 -20.26 10.80
CA ALA A 145 -17.37 -20.39 9.56
C ALA A 145 -17.53 -21.87 9.15
N GLN A 146 -16.45 -22.67 9.28
CA GLN A 146 -16.47 -24.12 9.06
C GLN A 146 -17.44 -24.84 10.00
N GLU A 147 -17.40 -24.51 11.30
CA GLU A 147 -18.32 -25.07 12.29
C GLU A 147 -19.77 -24.68 12.00
N ASP A 148 -20.00 -23.42 11.66
CA ASP A 148 -21.34 -22.88 11.39
C ASP A 148 -21.96 -23.50 10.12
N ALA A 149 -21.17 -23.61 9.05
CA ALA A 149 -21.59 -24.32 7.83
C ALA A 149 -21.92 -25.79 8.12
N GLY A 150 -21.08 -26.51 8.88
CA GLY A 150 -21.31 -27.90 9.25
C GLY A 150 -22.51 -28.13 10.16
N ASN A 151 -22.88 -27.17 11.00
CA ASN A 151 -24.04 -27.25 11.89
C ASN A 151 -25.35 -26.78 11.22
N SER A 152 -25.30 -26.05 10.13
CA SER A 152 -26.46 -25.43 9.47
C SER A 152 -27.56 -26.44 9.13
N LYS A 153 -27.21 -27.63 8.62
CA LYS A 153 -28.14 -28.71 8.31
C LYS A 153 -28.83 -29.28 9.56
N LYS A 154 -28.07 -29.52 10.62
CA LYS A 154 -28.57 -30.02 11.90
C LYS A 154 -29.50 -29.03 12.58
N GLU A 155 -29.24 -27.75 12.39
CA GLU A 155 -30.04 -26.65 12.94
C GLU A 155 -31.21 -26.25 12.03
N ASN A 156 -31.34 -26.89 10.89
CA ASN A 156 -32.37 -26.64 9.86
C ASN A 156 -32.44 -25.16 9.45
N ARG A 157 -31.29 -24.57 9.14
CA ARG A 157 -31.11 -23.20 8.67
C ARG A 157 -30.10 -23.12 7.52
N PRO A 158 -30.14 -22.08 6.68
CA PRO A 158 -29.08 -21.88 5.68
C PRO A 158 -27.75 -21.54 6.37
N PHE A 159 -26.65 -21.81 5.67
CA PHE A 159 -25.39 -21.17 5.98
C PHE A 159 -25.38 -19.75 5.40
N ILE A 160 -25.19 -18.75 6.24
CA ILE A 160 -25.12 -17.33 5.84
C ILE A 160 -23.66 -16.94 5.82
N GLY A 161 -23.06 -17.02 4.64
CA GLY A 161 -21.65 -16.70 4.38
C GLY A 161 -21.43 -16.38 2.90
N PRO A 162 -20.14 -16.14 2.50
CA PRO A 162 -18.94 -16.35 3.30
C PRO A 162 -18.83 -15.37 4.48
N TYR A 163 -18.16 -15.81 5.55
CA TYR A 163 -17.66 -14.89 6.57
C TYR A 163 -16.54 -14.06 5.94
N SER A 164 -16.39 -12.82 6.36
CA SER A 164 -15.35 -11.96 5.80
C SER A 164 -14.67 -11.09 6.84
N ASN A 165 -13.43 -10.73 6.56
CA ASN A 165 -12.66 -9.76 7.33
C ASN A 165 -11.67 -9.04 6.41
N TYR A 166 -11.94 -7.76 6.16
CA TYR A 166 -11.10 -6.92 5.31
C TYR A 166 -10.51 -5.78 6.13
N SER A 167 -9.24 -5.53 5.91
CA SER A 167 -8.51 -4.38 6.41
C SER A 167 -7.73 -3.77 5.26
N ARG A 168 -8.02 -2.51 4.92
CA ARG A 168 -7.39 -1.76 3.84
C ARG A 168 -6.74 -0.51 4.36
N VAL A 169 -5.54 -0.25 3.90
CA VAL A 169 -4.77 0.94 4.28
C VAL A 169 -4.86 2.01 3.20
N SER A 170 -5.10 3.26 3.65
CA SER A 170 -5.06 4.45 2.80
C SER A 170 -4.13 5.49 3.42
N ILE A 171 -3.15 5.96 2.64
CA ILE A 171 -2.26 7.04 3.06
C ILE A 171 -2.98 8.37 2.86
N SER A 172 -3.14 9.12 3.93
CA SER A 172 -3.75 10.45 3.94
C SER A 172 -2.72 11.57 3.91
N ARG A 173 -1.51 11.33 4.46
CA ARG A 173 -0.40 12.27 4.38
C ARG A 173 0.93 11.53 4.48
N ALA A 174 1.84 11.82 3.55
CA ALA A 174 3.23 11.38 3.60
C ALA A 174 4.13 12.52 3.15
N ASP A 175 5.02 12.95 4.02
CA ASP A 175 6.01 14.00 3.74
C ASP A 175 7.30 13.73 4.54
N SER A 176 8.23 14.69 4.55
CA SER A 176 9.50 14.57 5.29
C SER A 176 9.35 14.59 6.81
N LYS A 177 8.18 14.97 7.34
CA LYS A 177 7.88 15.15 8.76
C LYS A 177 6.95 14.09 9.32
N VAL A 178 5.89 13.77 8.55
CA VAL A 178 4.78 12.95 9.00
C VAL A 178 4.44 11.88 7.97
N LEU A 179 4.24 10.66 8.46
CA LEU A 179 3.44 9.64 7.79
C LEU A 179 2.13 9.50 8.55
N SER A 180 1.00 9.76 7.88
CA SER A 180 -0.32 9.52 8.42
C SER A 180 -1.14 8.67 7.45
N PHE A 181 -1.82 7.68 7.99
CA PHE A 181 -2.67 6.77 7.22
C PHE A 181 -3.80 6.27 8.10
N PHE A 182 -4.81 5.74 7.47
CA PHE A 182 -5.88 5.03 8.17
C PHE A 182 -6.09 3.63 7.60
N GLU A 183 -6.62 2.77 8.44
CA GLU A 183 -7.00 1.40 8.14
C GLU A 183 -8.53 1.30 8.21
N ASP A 184 -9.17 1.10 7.06
CA ASP A 184 -10.61 0.78 6.99
C ASP A 184 -10.80 -0.72 7.17
N TYR A 185 -11.59 -1.10 8.15
CA TYR A 185 -11.91 -2.49 8.39
C TYR A 185 -13.39 -2.78 8.21
N SER A 186 -13.69 -3.95 7.70
CA SER A 186 -15.05 -4.47 7.62
C SER A 186 -15.08 -5.97 7.89
N SER A 187 -16.14 -6.45 8.52
CA SER A 187 -16.30 -7.87 8.81
C SER A 187 -17.75 -8.31 8.72
N PHE A 188 -17.95 -9.55 8.31
CA PHE A 188 -19.25 -10.21 8.31
C PHE A 188 -19.12 -11.63 8.85
N MET A 189 -19.96 -12.01 9.79
CA MET A 189 -19.93 -13.31 10.47
C MET A 189 -21.30 -13.99 10.45
N GLY A 190 -22.06 -13.80 9.39
CA GLY A 190 -23.43 -14.31 9.30
C GLY A 190 -24.39 -13.53 10.22
N GLY A 191 -25.29 -12.78 9.66
CA GLY A 191 -26.23 -11.95 10.42
C GLY A 191 -27.02 -11.03 9.52
N ALA A 192 -27.61 -9.98 10.10
CA ALA A 192 -28.40 -9.01 9.35
C ALA A 192 -27.52 -8.04 8.54
N HIS A 193 -26.34 -7.71 9.07
CA HIS A 193 -25.36 -6.82 8.44
C HIS A 193 -23.98 -7.10 9.00
N GLY A 194 -22.93 -6.62 8.29
CA GLY A 194 -21.56 -6.59 8.76
C GLY A 194 -21.29 -5.44 9.73
N MET A 195 -20.06 -5.39 10.23
CA MET A 195 -19.50 -4.27 10.99
C MET A 195 -18.38 -3.65 10.17
N TYR A 196 -18.21 -2.35 10.29
CA TYR A 196 -17.11 -1.61 9.66
C TYR A 196 -16.65 -0.47 10.57
N GLY A 197 -15.48 0.03 10.30
CA GLY A 197 -14.91 1.16 11.01
C GLY A 197 -13.56 1.54 10.42
N ARG A 198 -12.91 2.49 11.08
CA ARG A 198 -11.60 3.04 10.68
C ARG A 198 -10.70 3.15 11.89
N SER A 199 -9.39 3.01 11.70
CA SER A 199 -8.36 3.31 12.69
C SER A 199 -7.30 4.20 12.08
N GLY A 200 -7.04 5.37 12.68
CA GLY A 200 -6.02 6.32 12.24
C GLY A 200 -4.66 6.08 12.91
N TYR A 201 -3.59 6.31 12.14
CA TYR A 201 -2.21 6.16 12.58
C TYR A 201 -1.37 7.31 12.07
N THR A 202 -0.56 7.90 12.94
CA THR A 202 0.33 9.02 12.58
C THR A 202 1.70 8.80 13.22
N TYR A 203 2.76 8.92 12.42
CA TYR A 203 4.15 8.72 12.83
C TYR A 203 4.98 9.96 12.50
N ASP A 204 5.88 10.32 13.41
CA ASP A 204 6.98 11.24 13.14
C ASP A 204 8.04 10.50 12.30
N VAL A 205 8.34 11.03 11.12
CA VAL A 205 9.23 10.40 10.16
C VAL A 205 10.67 10.30 10.67
N ASN A 206 11.13 11.28 11.42
CA ASN A 206 12.53 11.38 11.86
C ASN A 206 12.80 10.50 13.10
N SER A 207 11.88 10.49 14.06
CA SER A 207 12.04 9.70 15.30
C SER A 207 11.41 8.33 15.26
N GLY A 208 10.57 8.03 14.26
CA GLY A 208 9.78 6.81 14.20
C GLY A 208 8.72 6.69 15.29
N LYS A 209 8.45 7.77 16.03
CA LYS A 209 7.46 7.77 17.12
C LYS A 209 6.05 7.77 16.54
N LYS A 210 5.21 6.84 16.99
CA LYS A 210 3.76 6.93 16.81
C LYS A 210 3.26 8.11 17.63
N LEU A 211 2.64 9.10 16.97
CA LEU A 211 2.21 10.35 17.59
C LEU A 211 0.87 10.19 18.28
N SER A 212 0.72 10.87 19.41
CA SER A 212 -0.54 11.12 20.09
C SER A 212 -1.11 12.49 19.68
N ILE A 213 -2.38 12.74 20.00
CA ILE A 213 -3.00 14.06 19.73
C ILE A 213 -2.20 15.16 20.43
N SER A 214 -1.79 14.96 21.69
CA SER A 214 -1.01 15.94 22.47
C SER A 214 0.41 16.20 21.96
N ASP A 215 0.96 15.32 21.12
CA ASP A 215 2.22 15.60 20.41
C ASP A 215 2.01 16.63 19.29
N VAL A 216 0.83 16.56 18.64
CA VAL A 216 0.50 17.34 17.45
C VAL A 216 -0.20 18.66 17.78
N VAL A 217 -1.10 18.65 18.77
CA VAL A 217 -1.86 19.85 19.17
C VAL A 217 -1.78 20.09 20.67
N LYS A 218 -1.76 21.37 21.06
CA LYS A 218 -1.78 21.81 22.46
C LYS A 218 -3.20 22.20 22.87
N LEU A 219 -4.08 21.22 22.91
CA LEU A 219 -5.50 21.36 23.28
C LEU A 219 -5.85 20.45 24.44
N THR A 220 -6.88 20.83 25.17
CA THR A 220 -7.56 19.97 26.15
C THR A 220 -8.85 19.42 25.54
N GLU A 221 -9.47 18.41 26.18
CA GLU A 221 -10.81 17.95 25.78
C GLU A 221 -11.83 19.09 25.81
N ASP A 222 -11.72 19.98 26.81
CA ASP A 222 -12.62 21.14 26.96
C ASP A 222 -12.48 22.13 25.78
N ASP A 223 -11.34 22.19 25.13
CA ASP A 223 -11.12 23.00 23.93
C ASP A 223 -11.57 22.29 22.65
N LEU A 224 -11.32 20.98 22.53
CA LEU A 224 -11.55 20.20 21.33
C LEU A 224 -13.03 19.82 21.16
N VAL A 225 -13.69 19.35 22.20
CA VAL A 225 -15.07 18.82 22.15
C VAL A 225 -16.08 19.84 21.58
N PRO A 226 -16.05 21.14 21.95
CA PRO A 226 -16.94 22.12 21.35
C PRO A 226 -16.75 22.30 19.83
N VAL A 227 -15.51 22.26 19.35
CA VAL A 227 -15.21 22.38 17.92
C VAL A 227 -15.73 21.13 17.17
N LEU A 228 -15.47 19.94 17.70
CA LEU A 228 -15.99 18.70 17.13
C LEU A 228 -17.52 18.70 17.07
N LYS A 229 -18.18 19.14 18.14
CA LYS A 229 -19.64 19.24 18.16
C LYS A 229 -20.16 20.17 17.06
N GLU A 230 -19.54 21.34 16.87
CA GLU A 230 -19.91 22.27 15.78
C GLU A 230 -19.77 21.60 14.41
N LYS A 231 -18.66 20.90 14.15
CA LYS A 231 -18.41 20.19 12.89
C LYS A 231 -19.42 19.06 12.65
N LEU A 232 -19.72 18.27 13.69
CA LEU A 232 -20.70 17.19 13.62
C LEU A 232 -22.11 17.72 13.27
N LEU A 233 -22.55 18.80 13.93
CA LEU A 233 -23.83 19.44 13.67
C LEU A 233 -23.91 20.20 12.33
N ALA A 234 -22.77 20.45 11.69
CA ALA A 234 -22.72 20.97 10.33
C ALA A 234 -22.93 19.88 9.27
N GLN A 235 -22.67 18.61 9.59
CA GLN A 235 -22.85 17.49 8.66
C GLN A 235 -24.22 16.81 8.77
N ASN A 236 -24.77 16.67 10.00
CA ASN A 236 -26.03 15.99 10.25
C ASN A 236 -26.87 16.79 11.25
N ASP A 237 -28.19 16.57 11.26
CA ASP A 237 -29.09 17.19 12.20
C ASP A 237 -28.85 16.64 13.65
N GLU A 238 -29.14 17.45 14.68
CA GLU A 238 -28.94 17.05 16.07
C GLU A 238 -29.74 15.78 16.44
N ASP A 239 -30.91 15.59 15.83
CA ASP A 239 -31.79 14.44 16.03
C ASP A 239 -31.21 13.12 15.46
N ASP A 240 -30.19 13.19 14.62
CA ASP A 240 -29.50 12.02 14.06
C ASP A 240 -28.49 11.41 15.05
N TYR A 241 -28.11 12.17 16.09
CA TYR A 241 -27.16 11.74 17.10
C TYR A 241 -27.83 11.26 18.39
N ASP A 242 -27.25 10.25 19.03
CA ASP A 242 -27.66 9.73 20.31
C ASP A 242 -26.97 10.52 21.45
N ASP A 243 -27.68 11.39 22.17
CA ASP A 243 -27.15 12.13 23.33
C ASP A 243 -25.73 12.71 23.10
N LEU A 244 -25.55 13.47 22.00
CA LEU A 244 -24.24 13.90 21.49
C LEU A 244 -23.33 14.51 22.58
N ASP A 245 -23.88 15.38 23.45
CA ASP A 245 -23.12 16.03 24.53
C ASP A 245 -22.58 15.03 25.57
N GLU A 246 -23.34 13.99 25.88
CA GLU A 246 -22.96 12.98 26.88
C GLU A 246 -21.98 11.96 26.24
N ASN A 247 -22.16 11.64 24.97
CA ASN A 247 -21.28 10.71 24.27
C ASN A 247 -19.90 11.35 24.01
N LEU A 248 -19.83 12.60 23.58
CA LEU A 248 -18.56 13.30 23.37
C LEU A 248 -17.71 13.41 24.65
N LYS A 249 -18.33 13.50 25.84
CA LYS A 249 -17.60 13.54 27.13
C LYS A 249 -16.87 12.23 27.47
N LYS A 250 -17.24 11.13 26.82
CA LYS A 250 -16.60 9.82 27.02
C LYS A 250 -15.26 9.71 26.29
N TYR A 251 -14.99 10.63 25.34
CA TYR A 251 -13.74 10.65 24.60
C TYR A 251 -12.64 11.35 25.38
N LYS A 252 -11.46 10.77 25.36
CA LYS A 252 -10.28 11.28 26.04
C LYS A 252 -9.10 11.40 25.08
N LEU A 253 -8.35 12.51 25.23
CA LEU A 253 -7.09 12.67 24.52
C LEU A 253 -6.11 11.58 24.97
N ASP A 254 -5.33 11.10 24.00
CA ASP A 254 -4.22 10.15 24.21
C ASP A 254 -4.58 8.88 24.98
N SER A 255 -5.87 8.54 25.04
CA SER A 255 -6.38 7.33 25.66
C SER A 255 -6.68 6.27 24.60
N GLU A 256 -6.60 5.01 24.99
CA GLU A 256 -7.17 3.90 24.22
C GLU A 256 -8.65 3.76 24.58
N THR A 257 -9.42 3.18 23.66
CA THR A 257 -10.81 2.81 23.96
C THR A 257 -10.81 1.63 24.92
N VAL A 258 -11.32 1.84 26.12
CA VAL A 258 -11.31 0.86 27.22
C VAL A 258 -12.71 0.69 27.79
N PHE A 259 -13.11 -0.57 27.95
CA PHE A 259 -14.32 -0.93 28.70
C PHE A 259 -13.94 -1.30 30.14
N ASP A 260 -14.43 -0.55 31.12
CA ASP A 260 -14.27 -0.87 32.51
C ASP A 260 -15.33 -1.91 32.93
N GLU A 261 -14.88 -3.12 33.23
CA GLU A 261 -15.76 -4.23 33.64
C GLU A 261 -16.41 -4.01 35.03
N GLU A 262 -15.75 -3.26 35.93
CA GLU A 262 -16.24 -3.02 37.30
C GLU A 262 -17.37 -1.99 37.27
N ASP A 263 -17.20 -0.88 36.58
CA ASP A 263 -18.18 0.20 36.49
C ASP A 263 -19.15 0.07 35.33
N GLN A 264 -18.89 -0.87 34.39
CA GLN A 264 -19.65 -1.05 33.14
C GLN A 264 -19.65 0.22 32.27
N GLU A 265 -18.59 1.00 32.35
CA GLU A 265 -18.38 2.22 31.59
C GLU A 265 -17.44 1.98 30.39
N LEU A 266 -17.74 2.63 29.28
CA LEU A 266 -16.90 2.67 28.09
C LEU A 266 -16.30 4.07 27.96
N THR A 267 -14.97 4.13 27.98
CA THR A 267 -14.20 5.34 27.67
C THR A 267 -13.60 5.16 26.29
N TYR A 268 -13.78 6.16 25.42
CA TYR A 268 -13.23 6.16 24.08
C TYR A 268 -11.93 6.95 24.03
N GLY A 269 -10.93 6.44 23.34
CA GLY A 269 -9.85 7.24 22.77
C GLY A 269 -10.34 7.90 21.48
N PHE A 270 -9.92 9.12 21.20
CA PHE A 270 -10.19 9.72 19.90
C PHE A 270 -9.47 8.93 18.80
N ASN A 271 -10.21 8.57 17.77
CA ASN A 271 -9.68 8.00 16.54
C ASN A 271 -9.41 9.13 15.54
N TRP A 272 -8.16 9.31 15.16
CA TRP A 272 -7.73 10.49 14.42
C TRP A 272 -6.58 10.19 13.47
N TYR A 273 -6.44 11.02 12.45
CA TYR A 273 -5.32 11.02 11.51
C TYR A 273 -5.13 12.43 10.93
N LEU A 274 -4.02 12.64 10.21
CA LEU A 274 -3.73 13.89 9.52
C LEU A 274 -3.83 13.70 8.01
N ASP A 275 -4.30 14.73 7.32
CA ASP A 275 -4.08 14.89 5.89
C ASP A 275 -3.31 16.20 5.60
N HIS A 276 -3.30 16.68 4.37
CA HIS A 276 -2.66 17.94 4.01
C HIS A 276 -3.48 19.19 4.38
N ASP A 277 -4.76 19.03 4.65
CA ASP A 277 -5.69 20.13 4.94
C ASP A 277 -5.96 20.28 6.44
N GLY A 278 -5.90 19.18 7.22
CA GLY A 278 -6.24 19.25 8.62
C GLY A 278 -6.05 17.98 9.43
N MET A 279 -6.74 17.95 10.54
CA MET A 279 -6.82 16.85 11.49
C MET A 279 -8.21 16.24 11.43
N HIS A 280 -8.29 14.97 11.10
CA HIS A 280 -9.52 14.19 11.02
C HIS A 280 -9.83 13.52 12.34
N PHE A 281 -11.12 13.47 12.67
CA PHE A 281 -11.67 12.72 13.78
C PHE A 281 -12.79 11.81 13.26
N TYR A 282 -12.59 10.53 13.38
CA TYR A 282 -13.53 9.52 12.92
C TYR A 282 -14.30 8.90 14.09
N PHE A 283 -15.60 8.79 13.90
CA PHE A 283 -16.54 8.14 14.83
C PHE A 283 -17.23 7.00 14.11
N GLY A 284 -17.07 5.80 14.62
CA GLY A 284 -17.64 4.59 14.03
C GLY A 284 -19.17 4.49 14.21
N PRO A 285 -19.82 3.54 13.48
CA PRO A 285 -21.23 3.25 13.69
C PRO A 285 -21.51 2.89 15.15
N TYR A 286 -22.62 3.39 15.70
CA TYR A 286 -23.04 3.24 17.10
C TYR A 286 -22.21 3.98 18.16
N GLU A 287 -21.19 4.76 17.76
CA GLU A 287 -20.43 5.57 18.72
C GLU A 287 -21.18 6.86 19.09
N LEU A 288 -21.61 7.63 18.10
CA LEU A 288 -22.37 8.87 18.29
C LEU A 288 -23.78 8.80 17.73
N ALA A 289 -24.04 7.90 16.77
CA ALA A 289 -25.29 7.79 16.04
C ALA A 289 -25.63 6.33 15.75
N SER A 290 -26.87 6.09 15.27
CA SER A 290 -27.31 4.75 14.87
C SER A 290 -26.54 4.22 13.66
N TYR A 291 -26.58 2.89 13.45
CA TYR A 291 -25.98 2.27 12.25
C TYR A 291 -26.55 2.83 10.93
N ALA A 292 -27.78 3.32 10.93
CA ALA A 292 -28.42 3.87 9.75
C ALA A 292 -27.84 5.24 9.33
N VAL A 293 -27.36 6.03 10.29
CA VAL A 293 -26.60 7.26 10.04
C VAL A 293 -25.17 6.91 9.53
N GLY A 294 -24.61 5.83 10.06
CA GLY A 294 -23.29 5.36 9.68
C GLY A 294 -22.17 5.94 10.52
N ALA A 295 -20.96 5.88 9.99
CA ALA A 295 -19.79 6.52 10.57
C ALA A 295 -19.73 7.99 10.17
N VAL A 296 -19.10 8.80 11.00
CA VAL A 296 -18.92 10.25 10.76
C VAL A 296 -17.43 10.57 10.86
N ASP A 297 -16.90 11.24 9.82
CA ASP A 297 -15.55 11.76 9.77
C ASP A 297 -15.62 13.29 9.67
N VAL A 298 -15.01 14.00 10.62
CA VAL A 298 -14.96 15.46 10.64
C VAL A 298 -13.54 15.94 10.61
N VAL A 299 -13.28 16.95 9.78
CA VAL A 299 -11.97 17.60 9.66
C VAL A 299 -11.94 18.95 10.37
N ILE A 300 -10.89 19.19 11.13
CA ILE A 300 -10.54 20.49 11.67
C ILE A 300 -9.33 21.00 10.88
N ALA A 301 -9.53 22.02 10.05
CA ALA A 301 -8.48 22.55 9.22
C ALA A 301 -7.36 23.20 10.08
N TYR A 302 -6.12 23.17 9.60
CA TYR A 302 -4.97 23.68 10.35
C TYR A 302 -5.11 25.16 10.73
N ASP A 303 -5.81 25.96 9.92
CA ASP A 303 -6.06 27.38 10.18
C ASP A 303 -7.23 27.66 11.14
N GLU A 304 -8.09 26.68 11.41
CA GLU A 304 -9.18 26.80 12.39
C GLU A 304 -8.69 26.72 13.84
N LEU A 305 -7.48 26.22 14.07
CA LEU A 305 -6.84 26.10 15.38
C LEU A 305 -5.51 26.90 15.45
N PRO A 306 -5.49 28.21 15.16
CA PRO A 306 -4.25 28.97 15.03
C PRO A 306 -3.47 28.98 16.34
N GLY A 307 -2.18 28.65 16.25
CA GLY A 307 -1.25 28.65 17.39
C GLY A 307 -1.41 27.49 18.38
N THR A 308 -2.28 26.51 18.08
CA THR A 308 -2.43 25.29 18.87
C THR A 308 -1.69 24.11 18.24
N MET A 309 -1.59 24.06 16.91
CA MET A 309 -0.76 23.08 16.21
C MET A 309 0.70 23.25 16.58
N ASN A 310 1.41 22.12 16.66
CA ASN A 310 2.86 22.12 16.71
C ASN A 310 3.39 22.37 15.29
N ASP A 311 4.11 23.49 15.10
CA ASP A 311 4.62 23.92 13.79
C ASP A 311 5.50 22.84 13.12
N GLU A 312 6.09 21.95 13.90
CA GLU A 312 6.89 20.83 13.42
C GLU A 312 6.09 19.87 12.53
N TYR A 313 4.78 19.73 12.79
CA TYR A 313 3.90 18.80 12.08
C TYR A 313 2.98 19.48 11.06
N LEU A 314 3.09 20.80 10.87
CA LEU A 314 2.39 21.44 9.77
C LEU A 314 2.98 21.01 8.41
N PRO A 315 2.15 20.82 7.37
CA PRO A 315 2.64 20.58 6.02
C PRO A 315 3.55 21.72 5.55
N ASP A 316 4.57 21.39 4.75
CA ASP A 316 5.41 22.42 4.14
C ASP A 316 4.67 23.05 2.96
N GLU A 317 4.73 24.39 2.88
CA GLU A 317 4.20 25.10 1.72
C GLU A 317 4.99 24.74 0.45
N ASN A 318 4.28 24.55 -0.65
CA ASN A 318 4.85 24.24 -1.97
C ASN A 318 5.60 22.89 -2.05
N THR A 319 5.21 21.92 -1.26
CA THR A 319 5.69 20.55 -1.37
C THR A 319 4.65 19.71 -2.13
N GLY A 320 5.10 18.97 -3.13
CA GLY A 320 4.22 18.01 -3.83
C GLY A 320 3.95 16.79 -2.95
N TYR A 321 2.80 16.16 -3.15
CA TYR A 321 2.40 14.95 -2.44
C TYR A 321 1.49 14.05 -3.27
N ILE A 322 1.43 12.78 -2.90
CA ILE A 322 0.50 11.79 -3.45
C ILE A 322 -0.19 11.10 -2.27
N VAL A 323 -1.51 11.05 -2.33
CA VAL A 323 -2.34 10.40 -1.30
C VAL A 323 -3.40 9.53 -1.96
N ASN A 324 -3.95 8.59 -1.21
CA ASN A 324 -5.10 7.82 -1.68
C ASN A 324 -6.30 8.75 -1.96
N SER A 325 -7.08 8.41 -2.97
CA SER A 325 -8.29 9.12 -3.36
C SER A 325 -9.51 8.22 -3.18
N ASP A 326 -10.60 8.79 -2.66
CA ASP A 326 -11.86 8.11 -2.38
C ASP A 326 -12.96 8.51 -3.38
N ILE A 327 -12.59 8.90 -4.60
CA ILE A 327 -13.57 9.29 -5.61
C ILE A 327 -14.56 8.15 -5.85
N THR A 328 -15.83 8.44 -5.64
CA THR A 328 -16.92 7.46 -5.78
C THR A 328 -16.97 6.89 -7.19
N MET A 329 -17.18 5.60 -7.29
CA MET A 329 -17.31 4.90 -8.56
C MET A 329 -18.72 4.37 -8.75
N VAL A 330 -19.33 4.68 -9.88
CA VAL A 330 -20.71 4.32 -10.21
C VAL A 330 -20.79 3.62 -11.56
N GLY A 331 -21.72 2.69 -11.70
CA GLY A 331 -21.97 2.02 -12.98
C GLY A 331 -22.69 2.96 -13.97
N LYS A 332 -22.54 2.67 -15.25
CA LYS A 332 -23.09 3.45 -16.37
C LYS A 332 -24.62 3.67 -16.29
N GLU A 333 -25.34 2.78 -15.61
CA GLU A 333 -26.79 2.90 -15.46
C GLU A 333 -27.21 3.91 -14.38
N TRP A 334 -26.27 4.35 -13.55
CA TRP A 334 -26.51 5.33 -12.51
C TRP A 334 -26.18 6.73 -13.04
N ASP A 335 -27.16 7.32 -13.71
CA ASP A 335 -27.05 8.68 -14.25
C ASP A 335 -27.70 9.65 -13.26
N ASP A 336 -26.88 10.26 -12.41
CA ASP A 336 -27.29 11.41 -11.60
C ASP A 336 -26.73 12.68 -12.26
N GLU A 337 -27.51 13.23 -13.22
CA GLU A 337 -27.21 14.51 -13.89
C GLU A 337 -27.11 15.68 -12.90
N SER A 338 -27.56 15.51 -11.66
CA SER A 338 -27.50 16.51 -10.59
C SER A 338 -26.20 16.46 -9.78
N ASN A 339 -25.40 15.40 -9.92
CA ASN A 339 -24.17 15.25 -9.14
C ASN A 339 -23.09 16.22 -9.62
N THR A 340 -22.76 17.17 -8.76
CA THR A 340 -21.70 18.18 -9.00
C THR A 340 -20.35 17.78 -8.40
N GLU A 341 -20.30 16.67 -7.66
CA GLU A 341 -19.08 16.14 -7.09
C GLU A 341 -18.29 15.33 -8.11
N LEU A 342 -16.99 15.21 -7.88
CA LEU A 342 -16.11 14.40 -8.70
C LEU A 342 -16.45 12.91 -8.50
N HIS A 343 -16.75 12.19 -9.58
CA HIS A 343 -17.06 10.77 -9.53
C HIS A 343 -16.62 10.05 -10.80
N PHE A 344 -16.35 8.76 -10.68
CA PHE A 344 -16.07 7.89 -11.82
C PHE A 344 -17.33 7.17 -12.27
N VAL A 345 -17.52 7.13 -13.59
CA VAL A 345 -18.51 6.26 -14.24
C VAL A 345 -17.74 5.17 -14.99
N TYR A 346 -18.05 3.93 -14.71
CA TYR A 346 -17.46 2.79 -15.40
C TYR A 346 -18.46 2.11 -16.34
N ASP A 347 -17.95 1.66 -17.49
CA ASP A 347 -18.65 0.79 -18.42
C ASP A 347 -18.08 -0.61 -18.27
N ALA A 348 -18.82 -1.51 -17.64
CA ALA A 348 -18.36 -2.85 -17.31
C ALA A 348 -19.38 -3.91 -17.73
N GLU A 349 -18.89 -5.04 -18.18
CA GLU A 349 -19.64 -6.27 -18.40
C GLU A 349 -19.24 -7.31 -17.34
N GLU A 350 -20.17 -8.18 -16.92
CA GLU A 350 -19.81 -9.31 -16.06
C GLU A 350 -18.79 -10.20 -16.79
N SER A 351 -17.66 -10.49 -16.15
CA SER A 351 -16.66 -11.40 -16.71
C SER A 351 -17.26 -12.78 -16.94
N GLU A 352 -17.14 -13.30 -18.16
CA GLU A 352 -17.59 -14.67 -18.51
C GLU A 352 -16.68 -15.74 -17.89
N ASP A 353 -15.50 -15.38 -17.41
CA ASP A 353 -14.57 -16.32 -16.78
C ASP A 353 -14.87 -16.47 -15.29
N SER A 354 -15.39 -17.65 -14.93
CA SER A 354 -15.82 -18.02 -13.58
C SER A 354 -14.69 -18.09 -12.52
N TYR A 355 -13.49 -17.67 -12.85
CA TYR A 355 -12.34 -17.63 -11.96
C TYR A 355 -12.04 -16.21 -11.44
N ASP A 356 -12.51 -15.18 -12.14
CA ASP A 356 -12.34 -13.78 -11.73
C ASP A 356 -13.67 -13.22 -11.24
N TYR A 357 -13.76 -12.96 -9.94
CA TYR A 357 -14.86 -12.21 -9.33
C TYR A 357 -14.69 -10.70 -9.63
N GLY A 358 -14.71 -10.32 -10.90
CA GLY A 358 -14.51 -8.96 -11.33
C GLY A 358 -15.43 -8.60 -12.50
N TYR A 359 -15.50 -7.32 -12.76
CA TYR A 359 -16.12 -6.78 -13.97
C TYR A 359 -15.02 -6.38 -14.93
N ASP A 360 -15.12 -6.83 -16.17
CA ASP A 360 -14.28 -6.34 -17.25
C ASP A 360 -14.75 -4.93 -17.62
N CYS A 361 -13.94 -3.93 -17.34
CA CYS A 361 -14.24 -2.54 -17.62
C CYS A 361 -13.58 -2.12 -18.94
N THR A 362 -14.38 -1.64 -19.89
CA THR A 362 -13.88 -1.17 -21.20
C THR A 362 -13.66 0.33 -21.26
N ALA A 363 -14.23 1.08 -20.34
CA ALA A 363 -14.06 2.53 -20.25
C ALA A 363 -14.23 3.03 -18.81
N LEU A 364 -13.40 4.00 -18.43
CA LEU A 364 -13.50 4.73 -17.17
C LEU A 364 -13.61 6.21 -17.46
N THR A 365 -14.70 6.82 -17.02
CA THR A 365 -14.99 8.25 -17.24
C THR A 365 -14.96 8.99 -15.90
N LEU A 366 -14.07 9.98 -15.76
CA LEU A 366 -14.11 10.92 -14.64
C LEU A 366 -15.07 12.07 -14.98
N LYS A 367 -16.03 12.36 -14.09
CA LYS A 367 -17.07 13.38 -14.26
C LYS A 367 -17.13 14.37 -13.11
N LYS A 368 -17.51 15.62 -13.43
CA LYS A 368 -17.90 16.66 -12.46
C LYS A 368 -18.92 17.58 -13.12
N GLY A 369 -20.19 17.45 -12.77
CA GLY A 369 -21.28 18.17 -13.44
C GLY A 369 -21.36 17.78 -14.92
N ASP A 370 -21.24 18.79 -15.81
CA ASP A 370 -21.29 18.63 -17.28
C ASP A 370 -19.92 18.33 -17.93
N LYS A 371 -18.87 18.22 -17.13
CA LYS A 371 -17.50 17.99 -17.57
C LYS A 371 -17.10 16.54 -17.40
N SER A 372 -16.38 16.00 -18.37
CA SER A 372 -15.92 14.62 -18.30
C SER A 372 -14.72 14.37 -19.20
N ALA A 373 -13.92 13.39 -18.82
CA ALA A 373 -12.89 12.77 -19.66
C ALA A 373 -12.96 11.26 -19.51
N THR A 374 -12.75 10.54 -20.60
CA THR A 374 -12.86 9.08 -20.65
C THR A 374 -11.51 8.47 -21.04
N ALA A 375 -11.08 7.46 -20.29
CA ALA A 375 -10.04 6.52 -20.69
C ALA A 375 -10.71 5.30 -21.30
N GLU A 376 -10.40 5.01 -22.57
CA GLU A 376 -10.87 3.85 -23.33
C GLU A 376 -9.67 3.12 -23.91
N ASP A 377 -9.71 1.80 -23.93
CA ASP A 377 -8.78 0.99 -24.69
C ASP A 377 -9.52 -0.13 -25.42
N GLU A 378 -9.28 -0.25 -26.74
CA GLU A 378 -9.89 -1.30 -27.57
C GLU A 378 -9.31 -2.70 -27.31
N TYR A 379 -8.15 -2.78 -26.64
CA TYR A 379 -7.37 -4.02 -26.47
C TYR A 379 -7.31 -4.54 -25.04
N PHE A 380 -7.70 -3.73 -24.05
CA PHE A 380 -7.59 -4.11 -22.64
C PHE A 380 -8.95 -4.07 -21.96
N THR A 381 -9.25 -5.15 -21.27
CA THR A 381 -10.35 -5.21 -20.34
C THR A 381 -9.79 -4.87 -18.96
N TYR A 382 -10.22 -3.77 -18.36
CA TYR A 382 -9.79 -3.42 -17.01
C TYR A 382 -10.51 -4.31 -16.01
N ASN A 383 -9.75 -5.12 -15.27
CA ASN A 383 -10.34 -5.86 -14.16
C ASN A 383 -10.74 -4.88 -13.06
N TYR A 384 -12.04 -4.83 -12.82
CA TYR A 384 -12.67 -3.87 -11.92
C TYR A 384 -12.83 -4.40 -10.49
N ASP A 385 -12.13 -5.44 -10.10
CA ASP A 385 -12.12 -5.84 -8.71
C ASP A 385 -11.59 -4.67 -7.87
N LYS A 386 -12.36 -4.27 -6.83
CA LYS A 386 -11.99 -3.24 -5.86
C LYS A 386 -10.61 -3.44 -5.23
N ASN A 387 -10.07 -4.66 -5.32
CA ASN A 387 -8.75 -5.00 -4.81
C ASN A 387 -7.61 -4.60 -5.77
N TYR A 388 -7.89 -4.45 -7.07
CA TYR A 388 -6.89 -4.19 -8.12
C TYR A 388 -6.96 -2.79 -8.69
N LEU A 389 -8.00 -2.02 -8.37
CA LEU A 389 -8.10 -0.64 -8.79
C LEU A 389 -7.73 0.29 -7.63
N LYS A 390 -6.71 1.11 -7.86
CA LYS A 390 -6.20 2.08 -6.88
C LYS A 390 -6.33 3.48 -7.45
N GLN A 391 -6.70 4.41 -6.61
CA GLN A 391 -6.85 5.81 -6.97
C GLN A 391 -5.92 6.66 -6.11
N TYR A 392 -5.26 7.62 -6.75
CA TYR A 392 -4.37 8.57 -6.06
C TYR A 392 -4.67 10.00 -6.50
N LYS A 393 -4.77 10.91 -5.54
CA LYS A 393 -4.67 12.34 -5.79
C LYS A 393 -3.19 12.72 -5.80
N VAL A 394 -2.73 13.30 -6.88
CA VAL A 394 -1.36 13.75 -7.11
C VAL A 394 -1.34 15.27 -7.14
N VAL A 395 -0.58 15.90 -6.26
CA VAL A 395 -0.39 17.35 -6.21
C VAL A 395 1.09 17.63 -6.37
N THR A 396 1.46 18.40 -7.38
CA THR A 396 2.85 18.78 -7.62
C THR A 396 3.25 20.00 -6.79
N ALA A 397 4.54 20.25 -6.60
CA ALA A 397 5.06 21.40 -5.83
C ALA A 397 4.63 22.76 -6.39
N ASP A 398 4.29 22.86 -7.67
CA ASP A 398 3.73 24.06 -8.31
C ASP A 398 2.19 24.13 -8.25
N GLY A 399 1.55 23.21 -7.51
CA GLY A 399 0.12 23.21 -7.20
C GLY A 399 -0.77 22.63 -8.31
N ARG A 400 -0.22 21.90 -9.30
CA ARG A 400 -1.02 21.17 -10.28
C ARG A 400 -1.60 19.91 -9.67
N GLU A 401 -2.84 19.59 -9.98
CA GLU A 401 -3.56 18.45 -9.44
C GLU A 401 -3.96 17.45 -10.53
N TYR A 402 -3.75 16.17 -10.23
CA TYR A 402 -4.11 15.05 -11.10
C TYR A 402 -4.75 13.93 -10.30
N ILE A 403 -5.57 13.13 -10.98
CA ILE A 403 -6.04 11.85 -10.44
C ILE A 403 -5.39 10.74 -11.26
N TYR A 404 -4.63 9.89 -10.57
CA TYR A 404 -4.07 8.67 -11.12
C TYR A 404 -4.97 7.49 -10.75
N VAL A 405 -5.39 6.74 -11.75
CA VAL A 405 -6.12 5.49 -11.52
C VAL A 405 -5.28 4.35 -12.05
N CYS A 406 -4.85 3.48 -11.15
CA CYS A 406 -4.07 2.29 -11.49
C CYS A 406 -5.04 1.10 -11.60
N ALA A 407 -5.16 0.54 -12.77
CA ALA A 407 -6.01 -0.62 -13.05
C ALA A 407 -5.17 -1.80 -13.55
N LEU A 408 -5.44 -2.99 -13.02
CA LEU A 408 -4.79 -4.22 -13.49
C LEU A 408 -5.40 -4.60 -14.84
N THR A 409 -4.54 -4.96 -15.81
CA THR A 409 -4.92 -5.40 -17.14
C THR A 409 -4.48 -6.84 -17.39
N TYR A 410 -4.55 -7.31 -18.64
CA TYR A 410 -4.06 -8.65 -19.00
C TYR A 410 -2.55 -8.82 -18.74
N ASN A 411 -2.14 -10.03 -18.42
CA ASN A 411 -0.74 -10.43 -18.17
C ASN A 411 -0.09 -9.64 -17.01
N ASP A 412 -0.87 -9.30 -15.99
CA ASP A 412 -0.43 -8.56 -14.79
C ASP A 412 0.14 -7.15 -15.06
N TYR A 413 -0.11 -6.58 -16.25
CA TYR A 413 0.18 -5.19 -16.50
C TYR A 413 -0.75 -4.28 -15.71
N THR A 414 -0.28 -3.10 -15.38
CA THR A 414 -1.07 -2.03 -14.75
C THR A 414 -1.11 -0.84 -15.69
N ASP A 415 -2.29 -0.38 -16.02
CA ASP A 415 -2.49 0.90 -16.68
C ASP A 415 -2.73 1.98 -15.63
N VAL A 416 -1.90 3.02 -15.69
CA VAL A 416 -2.05 4.24 -14.91
C VAL A 416 -2.73 5.27 -15.79
N MET A 417 -4.03 5.45 -15.61
CA MET A 417 -4.83 6.48 -16.28
C MET A 417 -4.65 7.80 -15.55
N VAL A 418 -4.20 8.83 -16.25
CA VAL A 418 -3.90 10.15 -15.65
C VAL A 418 -4.95 11.16 -16.09
N PHE A 419 -5.74 11.67 -15.14
CA PHE A 419 -6.73 12.71 -15.35
C PHE A 419 -6.21 14.04 -14.81
N ASP A 420 -6.15 15.05 -15.68
CA ASP A 420 -5.84 16.44 -15.33
C ASP A 420 -7.11 17.15 -14.85
N ILE A 421 -7.08 17.68 -13.64
CA ILE A 421 -8.19 18.38 -12.98
C ILE A 421 -7.87 19.85 -12.63
N ASN A 422 -6.83 20.41 -13.25
CA ASN A 422 -6.29 21.73 -12.89
C ASN A 422 -7.15 22.92 -13.29
N ASP A 423 -7.84 22.80 -14.38
CA ASP A 423 -8.69 23.88 -14.93
C ASP A 423 -10.15 23.64 -14.54
N ASP A 424 -11.00 24.55 -14.95
CA ASP A 424 -12.45 24.29 -14.92
C ASP A 424 -12.89 23.12 -15.82
N ASP A 425 -11.99 22.36 -16.42
CA ASP A 425 -12.23 21.24 -17.32
C ASP A 425 -11.52 19.98 -16.82
N ILE A 426 -12.02 18.81 -17.20
CA ILE A 426 -11.38 17.51 -16.92
C ILE A 426 -10.80 16.99 -18.23
N LYS A 427 -9.56 16.54 -18.22
CA LYS A 427 -8.89 16.00 -19.40
C LYS A 427 -8.19 14.69 -19.07
N LEU A 428 -8.22 13.73 -19.98
CA LEU A 428 -7.31 12.59 -19.93
C LEU A 428 -5.95 13.07 -20.46
N ALA A 429 -4.95 13.13 -19.58
CA ALA A 429 -3.56 13.43 -19.96
C ALA A 429 -2.94 12.27 -20.75
N GLY A 430 -3.23 11.03 -20.35
CA GLY A 430 -2.79 9.83 -21.05
C GLY A 430 -2.97 8.58 -20.21
N VAL A 431 -2.48 7.47 -20.76
CA VAL A 431 -2.38 6.18 -20.07
C VAL A 431 -0.92 5.74 -20.10
N PHE A 432 -0.39 5.32 -18.97
CA PHE A 432 0.96 4.82 -18.80
C PHE A 432 0.91 3.35 -18.38
N THR A 433 1.29 2.45 -19.27
CA THR A 433 1.32 1.01 -18.98
C THR A 433 2.63 0.62 -18.30
N CYS A 434 2.54 -0.06 -17.18
CA CYS A 434 3.67 -0.51 -16.37
C CYS A 434 3.37 -1.87 -15.73
N HIS A 435 4.31 -2.38 -14.94
CA HIS A 435 4.06 -3.43 -13.95
C HIS A 435 4.09 -2.84 -12.54
N LEU A 436 3.40 -3.47 -11.61
CA LEU A 436 3.55 -3.16 -10.19
C LEU A 436 4.95 -3.55 -9.75
N VAL A 437 5.59 -2.68 -8.99
CA VAL A 437 6.91 -2.97 -8.41
C VAL A 437 6.71 -3.69 -7.09
N TYR A 438 7.15 -4.94 -7.05
CA TYR A 438 7.19 -5.72 -5.82
C TYR A 438 8.62 -5.67 -5.25
N ASP A 439 8.76 -5.25 -4.00
CA ASP A 439 9.99 -5.41 -3.25
C ASP A 439 10.09 -6.85 -2.77
N THR A 440 10.99 -7.62 -3.40
CA THR A 440 11.24 -9.03 -3.07
C THR A 440 12.50 -9.23 -2.23
N THR A 441 13.16 -8.14 -1.84
CA THR A 441 14.43 -8.21 -1.10
C THR A 441 14.27 -8.66 0.34
N ASP A 442 13.08 -8.45 0.92
CA ASP A 442 12.73 -8.99 2.25
C ASP A 442 11.93 -10.29 2.08
N SER A 443 12.51 -11.41 2.47
CA SER A 443 11.96 -12.75 2.21
C SER A 443 10.62 -13.03 2.89
N ASP A 444 10.26 -12.28 3.93
CA ASP A 444 9.08 -12.55 4.73
C ASP A 444 7.85 -11.70 4.28
N TYR A 445 8.08 -10.50 3.70
CA TYR A 445 7.00 -9.59 3.33
C TYR A 445 7.30 -8.87 2.00
N ALA A 446 6.89 -9.47 0.90
CA ALA A 446 6.86 -8.79 -0.39
C ALA A 446 5.74 -7.74 -0.40
N GLY A 447 6.03 -6.54 -0.93
CA GLY A 447 5.06 -5.45 -0.97
C GLY A 447 5.23 -4.57 -2.21
N GLU A 448 4.13 -3.97 -2.62
CA GLU A 448 4.09 -3.03 -3.72
C GLU A 448 4.55 -1.65 -3.25
N PHE A 449 5.41 -0.98 -4.02
CA PHE A 449 5.76 0.42 -3.76
C PHE A 449 4.54 1.33 -3.88
N ILE A 450 4.32 2.18 -2.88
CA ILE A 450 3.21 3.13 -2.86
C ILE A 450 3.73 4.48 -3.32
N PRO A 451 3.14 5.11 -4.35
CA PRO A 451 3.51 6.46 -4.73
C PRO A 451 3.05 7.44 -3.64
N THR A 452 3.97 8.18 -3.04
CA THR A 452 3.70 9.22 -2.03
C THR A 452 4.36 10.55 -2.36
N ASP A 453 5.38 10.53 -3.21
CA ASP A 453 6.18 11.69 -3.61
C ASP A 453 6.14 11.84 -5.14
N PRO A 454 5.56 12.93 -5.70
CA PRO A 454 5.52 13.15 -7.14
C PRO A 454 6.90 13.35 -7.78
N GLU A 455 7.95 13.58 -6.98
CA GLU A 455 9.34 13.67 -7.44
C GLU A 455 10.13 12.37 -7.24
N ASN A 456 9.52 11.31 -6.69
CA ASN A 456 10.19 10.06 -6.41
C ASN A 456 9.23 8.84 -6.43
N MET A 457 8.53 8.65 -7.52
CA MET A 457 7.69 7.47 -7.76
C MET A 457 8.54 6.31 -8.28
N PHE A 458 8.03 5.08 -8.16
CA PHE A 458 8.66 3.89 -8.72
C PHE A 458 7.66 3.14 -9.60
N PHE A 459 8.07 2.87 -10.84
CA PHE A 459 7.32 2.03 -11.76
C PHE A 459 8.24 0.98 -12.37
N ALA A 460 7.67 -0.16 -12.69
CA ALA A 460 8.38 -1.25 -13.34
C ALA A 460 8.03 -1.35 -14.81
N GLN A 461 8.98 -1.84 -15.58
CA GLN A 461 8.85 -2.16 -16.99
C GLN A 461 9.33 -3.58 -17.26
N VAL A 462 8.84 -4.18 -18.32
CA VAL A 462 9.31 -5.48 -18.81
C VAL A 462 10.38 -5.28 -19.86
N GLY A 463 11.38 -6.13 -19.85
CA GLY A 463 12.40 -6.20 -20.89
C GLY A 463 12.75 -7.65 -21.24
N ASP A 464 13.27 -7.85 -22.46
CA ASP A 464 13.52 -9.18 -23.02
C ASP A 464 14.96 -9.38 -23.53
N LEU A 465 15.91 -8.51 -23.13
CA LEU A 465 17.30 -8.60 -23.61
C LEU A 465 17.98 -9.90 -23.15
N PHE A 466 17.65 -10.38 -21.94
CA PHE A 466 18.30 -11.54 -21.32
C PHE A 466 17.26 -12.49 -20.70
N GLY A 467 16.38 -13.05 -21.51
CA GLY A 467 15.10 -13.60 -21.08
C GLY A 467 14.15 -12.49 -20.67
N THR A 468 12.92 -12.79 -20.37
CA THR A 468 11.98 -11.80 -19.81
C THR A 468 12.36 -11.47 -18.38
N TYR A 469 12.40 -10.19 -18.06
CA TYR A 469 12.64 -9.68 -16.72
C TYR A 469 11.76 -8.46 -16.43
N THR A 470 11.48 -8.24 -15.17
CA THR A 470 10.86 -7.01 -14.67
C THR A 470 11.95 -6.13 -14.06
N CYS A 471 12.04 -4.88 -14.51
CA CYS A 471 12.98 -3.90 -13.96
C CYS A 471 12.25 -2.61 -13.57
N TYR A 472 12.71 -1.92 -12.54
CA TYR A 472 12.10 -0.71 -12.03
C TYR A 472 13.10 0.42 -11.84
N GLY A 473 12.60 1.63 -11.90
CA GLY A 473 13.36 2.85 -11.70
C GLY A 473 12.47 3.96 -11.15
N ARG A 474 13.10 5.13 -10.98
CA ARG A 474 12.43 6.32 -10.47
C ARG A 474 11.79 7.12 -11.59
N TYR A 475 10.62 7.68 -11.26
CA TYR A 475 9.83 8.54 -12.11
C TYR A 475 9.44 9.81 -11.35
N VAL A 476 9.20 10.87 -12.09
CA VAL A 476 8.64 12.13 -11.59
C VAL A 476 7.36 12.43 -12.34
N VAL A 477 6.52 13.28 -11.77
CA VAL A 477 5.35 13.81 -12.50
C VAL A 477 5.82 14.84 -13.51
N GLY A 478 5.63 14.55 -14.79
CA GLY A 478 6.00 15.42 -15.91
C GLY A 478 5.12 16.68 -15.99
N LYS A 479 5.44 17.53 -16.97
CA LYS A 479 4.71 18.80 -17.17
C LYS A 479 3.26 18.61 -17.61
N ASP A 480 2.96 17.51 -18.26
CA ASP A 480 1.64 17.11 -18.71
C ASP A 480 0.91 16.19 -17.71
N GLY A 481 1.53 15.96 -16.54
CA GLY A 481 1.00 15.09 -15.50
C GLY A 481 1.38 13.61 -15.66
N MET A 482 1.95 13.21 -16.79
CA MET A 482 2.37 11.82 -17.01
C MET A 482 3.64 11.46 -16.24
N PRO A 483 3.81 10.19 -15.81
CA PRO A 483 5.07 9.72 -15.24
C PRO A 483 6.22 9.82 -16.26
N GLU A 484 7.28 10.52 -15.91
CA GLU A 484 8.52 10.62 -16.70
C GLU A 484 9.68 9.92 -15.96
N SER A 485 10.37 8.98 -16.63
CA SER A 485 11.54 8.31 -16.05
C SER A 485 12.70 9.28 -15.88
N VAL A 486 13.34 9.25 -14.71
CA VAL A 486 14.55 10.02 -14.41
C VAL A 486 15.80 9.14 -14.31
N ASP A 487 15.63 7.84 -14.16
CA ASP A 487 16.73 6.88 -14.15
C ASP A 487 17.07 6.43 -15.58
N SER A 488 18.34 6.37 -15.87
CA SER A 488 18.85 5.80 -17.13
C SER A 488 19.25 4.32 -16.99
N VAL A 489 19.20 3.79 -15.77
CA VAL A 489 19.50 2.39 -15.44
C VAL A 489 18.54 1.92 -14.38
N TYR A 490 17.89 0.81 -14.65
CA TYR A 490 16.83 0.21 -13.84
C TYR A 490 17.34 -0.97 -13.03
N LYS A 491 16.81 -1.21 -11.85
CA LYS A 491 17.07 -2.42 -11.06
C LYS A 491 16.17 -3.55 -11.56
N ILE A 492 16.71 -4.76 -11.70
CA ILE A 492 15.92 -5.95 -12.03
C ILE A 492 15.40 -6.55 -10.72
N SER A 493 14.08 -6.69 -10.62
CA SER A 493 13.41 -7.29 -9.48
C SER A 493 13.05 -8.76 -9.69
N TRP A 494 12.88 -9.16 -10.95
CA TRP A 494 12.61 -10.53 -11.35
C TRP A 494 13.21 -10.81 -12.71
N GLY A 495 13.74 -12.02 -12.96
CA GLY A 495 14.35 -12.38 -14.24
C GLY A 495 14.82 -13.83 -14.25
N SER A 496 15.65 -14.18 -15.25
CA SER A 496 16.18 -15.53 -15.44
C SER A 496 17.29 -15.86 -14.42
N GLU A 497 16.93 -16.31 -13.22
CA GLU A 497 17.87 -16.63 -12.12
C GLU A 497 18.79 -17.81 -12.43
N GLU A 498 18.36 -18.74 -13.29
CA GLU A 498 19.07 -19.96 -13.67
C GLU A 498 19.90 -19.81 -14.95
N ALA A 499 20.11 -18.57 -15.43
CA ALA A 499 20.84 -18.32 -16.68
C ALA A 499 22.31 -18.76 -16.54
N LYS A 500 22.73 -19.73 -17.37
CA LYS A 500 24.06 -20.34 -17.35
C LYS A 500 24.71 -20.31 -18.70
N SER A 501 25.97 -19.90 -18.76
CA SER A 501 26.68 -19.80 -20.02
C SER A 501 27.02 -21.18 -20.64
N LEU A 502 26.67 -21.37 -21.90
CA LEU A 502 26.98 -22.59 -22.68
C LEU A 502 28.38 -22.52 -23.31
N LYS A 503 28.95 -21.31 -23.45
CA LYS A 503 30.22 -21.03 -24.08
C LYS A 503 30.95 -19.95 -23.26
N SER A 504 32.27 -19.85 -23.43
CA SER A 504 33.02 -18.71 -22.91
C SER A 504 32.53 -17.41 -23.54
N ILE A 505 32.24 -16.40 -22.70
CA ILE A 505 31.62 -15.14 -23.10
C ILE A 505 32.55 -13.98 -22.74
N LYS A 506 32.71 -13.06 -23.65
CA LYS A 506 33.41 -11.80 -23.42
C LYS A 506 32.47 -10.84 -22.68
N VAL A 507 32.91 -10.32 -21.55
CA VAL A 507 32.13 -9.41 -20.69
C VAL A 507 32.94 -8.18 -20.35
N THR A 508 32.28 -7.10 -19.98
CA THR A 508 32.92 -5.94 -19.35
C THR A 508 32.85 -6.14 -17.82
N MET A 509 34.00 -6.12 -17.16
CA MET A 509 34.07 -6.18 -15.69
C MET A 509 33.63 -4.87 -15.07
N LEU A 510 32.96 -4.93 -13.95
CA LEU A 510 32.49 -3.78 -13.18
C LEU A 510 33.08 -3.80 -11.77
N ASP A 511 33.29 -2.61 -11.17
CA ASP A 511 33.53 -2.47 -9.73
C ASP A 511 32.20 -2.43 -8.94
N ASP A 512 32.29 -2.30 -7.62
CA ASP A 512 31.12 -2.27 -6.72
C ASP A 512 30.24 -1.03 -6.96
N GLU A 513 30.75 0.02 -7.60
CA GLU A 513 30.02 1.22 -8.02
C GLU A 513 29.54 1.12 -9.49
N TYR A 514 29.70 -0.05 -10.10
CA TYR A 514 29.32 -0.37 -11.47
C TYR A 514 30.11 0.39 -12.56
N ASN A 515 31.29 0.89 -12.27
CA ASN A 515 32.17 1.47 -13.28
C ASN A 515 32.90 0.39 -14.05
N GLU A 516 33.07 0.59 -15.37
CA GLU A 516 33.76 -0.36 -16.23
C GLU A 516 35.24 -0.44 -15.90
N GLN A 517 35.75 -1.66 -15.64
CA GLN A 517 37.15 -1.94 -15.27
C GLN A 517 37.96 -2.58 -16.41
N GLY A 518 37.33 -2.97 -17.51
CA GLY A 518 37.95 -3.63 -18.65
C GLY A 518 37.19 -4.85 -19.11
N GLU A 519 37.73 -5.52 -20.12
CA GLU A 519 37.09 -6.70 -20.71
C GLU A 519 37.78 -7.97 -20.25
N GLU A 520 37.02 -8.98 -19.90
CA GLU A 520 37.48 -10.33 -19.58
C GLU A 520 36.63 -11.38 -20.29
N THR A 521 37.15 -12.61 -20.33
CA THR A 521 36.39 -13.76 -20.82
C THR A 521 35.99 -14.62 -19.63
N VAL A 522 34.70 -14.80 -19.46
CA VAL A 522 34.08 -15.70 -18.46
C VAL A 522 33.94 -17.08 -19.10
N ASP A 523 34.37 -18.13 -18.41
CA ASP A 523 34.31 -19.49 -18.93
C ASP A 523 32.87 -20.02 -19.05
N ALA A 524 32.69 -21.04 -19.88
CA ALA A 524 31.43 -21.75 -20.00
C ALA A 524 31.06 -22.44 -18.68
N GLY A 525 29.80 -22.40 -18.34
CA GLY A 525 29.21 -23.04 -17.15
C GLY A 525 29.02 -22.12 -15.95
N GLU A 526 29.38 -20.84 -16.05
CA GLU A 526 29.13 -19.84 -15.03
C GLU A 526 27.66 -19.36 -15.07
N HIS A 527 27.06 -19.09 -13.90
CA HIS A 527 25.75 -18.49 -13.77
C HIS A 527 25.83 -16.96 -13.84
N PHE A 528 24.82 -16.37 -14.45
CA PHE A 528 24.69 -14.93 -14.63
C PHE A 528 23.35 -14.47 -14.05
N LEU A 529 23.35 -13.98 -12.81
CA LEU A 529 22.16 -13.41 -12.19
C LEU A 529 21.98 -11.96 -12.68
N PRO A 530 20.94 -11.65 -13.46
CA PRO A 530 20.68 -10.28 -13.91
C PRO A 530 20.26 -9.40 -12.73
N ILE A 531 20.85 -8.20 -12.60
CA ILE A 531 20.62 -7.30 -11.46
C ILE A 531 20.20 -5.89 -11.85
N ARG A 532 20.64 -5.40 -13.03
CA ARG A 532 20.27 -4.07 -13.53
C ARG A 532 20.48 -3.96 -15.05
N THR A 533 19.81 -2.98 -15.67
CA THR A 533 19.78 -2.80 -17.11
C THR A 533 19.45 -1.35 -17.48
N ASP A 534 19.84 -0.90 -18.66
CA ASP A 534 19.27 0.30 -19.28
C ASP A 534 18.03 -0.03 -20.15
N ASN A 535 17.60 -1.28 -20.13
CA ASN A 535 16.49 -1.85 -20.91
C ASN A 535 16.63 -1.64 -22.44
N SER A 536 17.85 -1.39 -22.91
CA SER A 536 18.11 -1.10 -24.34
C SER A 536 19.44 -1.62 -24.89
N THR A 537 20.53 -1.58 -24.12
CA THR A 537 21.87 -1.90 -24.66
C THR A 537 22.68 -2.87 -23.81
N PHE A 538 22.38 -2.99 -22.52
CA PHE A 538 23.12 -3.87 -21.62
C PHE A 538 22.26 -4.47 -20.52
N VAL A 539 22.76 -5.59 -19.97
CA VAL A 539 22.34 -6.15 -18.69
C VAL A 539 23.57 -6.38 -17.82
N ASP A 540 23.58 -5.85 -16.61
CA ASP A 540 24.59 -6.12 -15.59
C ASP A 540 24.16 -7.36 -14.82
N CYS A 541 25.11 -8.29 -14.64
CA CYS A 541 24.88 -9.55 -13.96
C CYS A 541 25.87 -9.72 -12.80
N ARG A 542 25.47 -10.49 -11.81
CA ARG A 542 26.34 -11.00 -10.76
C ARG A 542 26.66 -12.46 -11.05
N LEU A 543 27.94 -12.83 -10.97
CA LEU A 543 28.41 -14.20 -11.09
C LEU A 543 28.37 -14.91 -9.71
N ASP A 544 28.47 -16.26 -9.68
CA ASP A 544 28.46 -17.04 -8.43
C ASP A 544 29.60 -16.68 -7.46
N ASP A 545 30.72 -16.19 -7.96
CA ASP A 545 31.86 -15.73 -7.16
C ASP A 545 31.75 -14.28 -6.67
N GLY A 546 30.63 -13.62 -6.95
CA GLY A 546 30.32 -12.25 -6.56
C GLY A 546 30.82 -11.16 -7.52
N ARG A 547 31.58 -11.49 -8.56
CA ARG A 547 32.00 -10.52 -9.57
C ARG A 547 30.82 -9.91 -10.29
N LEU A 548 30.92 -8.60 -10.59
CA LEU A 548 29.93 -7.87 -11.39
C LEU A 548 30.41 -7.76 -12.82
N VAL A 549 29.55 -8.08 -13.77
CA VAL A 549 29.86 -8.08 -15.19
C VAL A 549 28.73 -7.45 -15.98
N ARG A 550 29.08 -6.79 -17.09
CA ARG A 550 28.12 -6.23 -18.05
C ARG A 550 28.12 -7.05 -19.35
N LEU A 551 26.94 -7.52 -19.71
CA LEU A 551 26.64 -8.06 -21.04
C LEU A 551 26.19 -6.91 -21.93
N LYS A 552 26.90 -6.67 -23.03
CA LYS A 552 26.55 -5.64 -24.04
C LYS A 552 25.89 -6.31 -25.24
N PHE A 553 24.72 -5.81 -25.61
CA PHE A 553 23.94 -6.39 -26.71
C PHE A 553 24.26 -5.69 -28.02
N SER A 554 24.53 -6.48 -29.07
CA SER A 554 24.75 -6.00 -30.43
C SER A 554 23.46 -5.90 -31.25
N GLN A 555 22.40 -6.61 -30.80
CA GLN A 555 21.02 -6.53 -31.28
C GLN A 555 20.10 -6.70 -30.08
N THR A 556 19.08 -5.87 -30.00
CA THR A 556 18.14 -5.80 -28.87
C THR A 556 16.76 -6.33 -29.19
N ASP A 557 16.34 -6.25 -30.46
CA ASP A 557 15.11 -6.92 -30.90
C ASP A 557 15.29 -8.44 -30.84
N TYR A 558 14.19 -9.13 -30.48
CA TYR A 558 14.18 -10.59 -30.39
C TYR A 558 14.47 -11.26 -31.77
N PRO A 559 15.36 -12.27 -31.84
CA PRO A 559 16.23 -12.73 -30.76
C PRO A 559 17.38 -11.75 -30.48
N SER A 560 17.55 -11.34 -29.23
CA SER A 560 18.66 -10.48 -28.81
C SER A 560 20.03 -11.15 -29.05
N GLN A 561 21.07 -10.35 -29.30
CA GLN A 561 22.40 -10.88 -29.65
C GLN A 561 23.52 -10.21 -28.85
N ILE A 562 24.53 -11.01 -28.48
CA ILE A 562 25.80 -10.57 -27.95
C ILE A 562 26.88 -10.94 -28.98
N ASP A 563 27.64 -9.95 -29.45
CA ASP A 563 28.67 -10.13 -30.50
C ASP A 563 28.15 -10.85 -31.77
N GLY A 564 26.87 -10.63 -32.13
CA GLY A 564 26.25 -11.23 -33.33
C GLY A 564 25.80 -12.70 -33.13
N VAL A 565 25.81 -13.22 -31.91
CA VAL A 565 25.31 -14.55 -31.56
C VAL A 565 24.05 -14.40 -30.73
N ASN A 566 23.00 -15.17 -31.05
CA ASN A 566 21.76 -15.15 -30.29
C ASN A 566 22.02 -15.52 -28.83
N VAL A 567 21.38 -14.82 -27.91
CA VAL A 567 21.56 -15.04 -26.48
C VAL A 567 21.17 -16.45 -26.07
N GLU A 568 20.10 -17.02 -26.67
CA GLU A 568 19.67 -18.39 -26.47
C GLU A 568 20.70 -19.47 -26.92
N ASP A 569 21.62 -19.12 -27.83
CA ASP A 569 22.74 -19.99 -28.24
C ASP A 569 23.96 -19.87 -27.29
N LEU A 570 23.95 -18.87 -26.42
CA LEU A 570 25.03 -18.56 -25.47
C LEU A 570 24.67 -19.00 -24.04
N PHE A 571 23.39 -19.06 -23.69
CA PHE A 571 22.90 -19.35 -22.33
C PHE A 571 21.79 -20.41 -22.35
N GLU A 572 21.77 -21.24 -21.33
CA GLU A 572 20.63 -22.06 -20.93
C GLU A 572 19.94 -21.46 -19.69
N GLY A 573 18.71 -21.83 -19.43
CA GLY A 573 17.95 -21.35 -18.27
C GLY A 573 17.30 -19.97 -18.45
N LEU A 574 17.34 -19.40 -19.66
CA LEU A 574 16.58 -18.20 -19.97
C LEU A 574 15.09 -18.52 -20.05
N VAL A 575 14.27 -17.69 -19.41
CA VAL A 575 12.81 -17.80 -19.44
C VAL A 575 12.27 -16.62 -20.24
N TYR A 576 11.48 -16.90 -21.26
CA TYR A 576 10.71 -15.90 -21.99
C TYR A 576 9.23 -16.08 -21.69
N ALA A 577 8.61 -15.06 -21.09
CA ALA A 577 7.17 -15.01 -20.89
C ALA A 577 6.54 -14.46 -22.17
N GLY A 578 5.58 -15.19 -22.75
CA GLY A 578 4.86 -14.82 -23.96
C GLY A 578 3.38 -14.75 -23.76
#